data_7948fd543ec1251b7589f0204168e871
#
_entry.id   7948fd543ec1251b7589f0204168e871
#
_cell.length_a   1.000
_cell.length_b   1.000
_cell.length_c   1.000
_cell.angle_alpha   90.00
_cell.angle_beta   90.00
_cell.angle_gamma   90.00
#
_symmetry.space_group_name_H-M   'P 1'
#
loop_
_entity.id
_entity.type
_entity.pdbx_description
1 polymer ?
#
loop_
_entity_poly.entity_id
_entity_poly.type
_entity_poly.pdbx_seq_one_letter_code
_entity_poly.pdbx_strand_id
1 'polypeptide(L)'
;MIKPLLLDSGPLGKIAHPRPNPELLAWLVRMLRGRAEVIIPEITDFEVRRNLLLEGLMESVQRLDQLKAVLTYLPLSTRVMLRAAEFWAQARKHGKATADPKELDVDVILAAQAHEVGGIVVTENVGHLALFVEAKEWQEIE
;
A
#
# COMPACT_ATOMS: atom_id res chain seq x y z
N MET A 1 -1.57 -21.19 2.88
CA MET A 1 -1.33 -19.92 3.60
C MET A 1 -1.50 -18.75 2.65
N ILE A 2 -2.25 -17.76 3.08
CA ILE A 2 -2.43 -16.53 2.32
C ILE A 2 -1.20 -15.65 2.55
N LYS A 3 -0.65 -15.08 1.48
CA LYS A 3 0.46 -14.11 1.57
C LYS A 3 0.00 -12.84 2.27
N PRO A 4 0.87 -12.12 2.96
CA PRO A 4 0.53 -10.82 3.52
C PRO A 4 0.00 -9.87 2.45
N LEU A 5 -0.95 -9.03 2.84
CA LEU A 5 -1.60 -8.07 1.93
C LEU A 5 -1.20 -6.66 2.36
N LEU A 6 -0.48 -5.95 1.48
CA LEU A 6 -0.03 -4.59 1.75
C LEU A 6 -0.93 -3.59 1.02
N LEU A 7 -1.55 -2.70 1.76
CA LEU A 7 -2.48 -1.72 1.18
C LEU A 7 -1.72 -0.56 0.53
N ASP A 8 -2.04 -0.27 -0.73
CA ASP A 8 -1.60 0.95 -1.40
C ASP A 8 -2.49 2.13 -0.98
N SER A 9 -2.13 3.32 -1.41
CA SER A 9 -2.81 4.56 -1.02
C SER A 9 -4.27 4.62 -1.44
N GLY A 10 -4.64 4.09 -2.59
CA GLY A 10 -6.04 4.07 -3.05
C GLY A 10 -6.93 3.31 -2.08
N PRO A 11 -6.68 2.01 -1.86
CA PRO A 11 -7.47 1.24 -0.90
C PRO A 11 -7.40 1.80 0.51
N LEU A 12 -6.21 2.15 1.01
CA LEU A 12 -6.08 2.67 2.37
C LEU A 12 -6.85 3.98 2.57
N GLY A 13 -6.74 4.89 1.61
CA GLY A 13 -7.45 6.17 1.68
C GLY A 13 -8.97 5.98 1.70
N LYS A 14 -9.49 5.02 0.93
CA LYS A 14 -10.91 4.69 0.91
C LYS A 14 -11.39 4.07 2.22
N ILE A 15 -10.57 3.25 2.85
CA ILE A 15 -10.89 2.64 4.15
C ILE A 15 -10.87 3.71 5.25
N ALA A 16 -9.94 4.66 5.17
CA ALA A 16 -9.82 5.74 6.15
C ALA A 16 -10.87 6.86 5.96
N HIS A 17 -11.58 6.86 4.83
CA HIS A 17 -12.61 7.85 4.59
C HIS A 17 -13.74 7.71 5.64
N PRO A 18 -14.35 8.83 6.13
CA PRO A 18 -15.44 8.76 7.09
C PRO A 18 -16.65 7.96 6.61
N ARG A 19 -16.83 7.87 5.29
CA ARG A 19 -17.88 7.06 4.66
C ARG A 19 -17.20 6.04 3.74
N PRO A 20 -16.62 4.98 4.32
CA PRO A 20 -15.87 4.03 3.50
C PRO A 20 -16.80 3.25 2.58
N ASN A 21 -16.27 2.82 1.44
CA ASN A 21 -16.98 1.94 0.52
C ASN A 21 -17.41 0.67 1.28
N PRO A 22 -18.72 0.36 1.37
CA PRO A 22 -19.17 -0.80 2.14
C PRO A 22 -18.62 -2.13 1.67
N GLU A 23 -18.44 -2.30 0.35
CA GLU A 23 -17.92 -3.55 -0.21
C GLU A 23 -16.44 -3.74 0.12
N LEU A 24 -15.66 -2.67 0.04
CA LEU A 24 -14.24 -2.70 0.42
C LEU A 24 -14.09 -2.99 1.91
N LEU A 25 -14.91 -2.35 2.73
CA LEU A 25 -14.87 -2.58 4.18
C LEU A 25 -15.27 -4.02 4.51
N ALA A 26 -16.28 -4.57 3.82
CA ALA A 26 -16.68 -5.97 3.99
C ALA A 26 -15.56 -6.92 3.59
N TRP A 27 -14.86 -6.61 2.50
CA TRP A 27 -13.68 -7.38 2.09
C TRP A 27 -12.61 -7.39 3.18
N LEU A 28 -12.30 -6.21 3.73
CA LEU A 28 -11.30 -6.10 4.80
C LEU A 28 -11.68 -6.98 6.00
N VAL A 29 -12.95 -6.93 6.41
CA VAL A 29 -13.44 -7.73 7.53
C VAL A 29 -13.29 -9.22 7.21
N ARG A 30 -13.63 -9.64 5.98
CA ARG A 30 -13.46 -11.05 5.58
C ARG A 30 -12.00 -11.48 5.64
N MET A 31 -11.08 -10.62 5.18
CA MET A 31 -9.64 -10.94 5.23
C MET A 31 -9.18 -11.12 6.67
N LEU A 32 -9.57 -10.22 7.56
CA LEU A 32 -9.17 -10.28 8.97
C LEU A 32 -9.77 -11.51 9.67
N ARG A 33 -11.03 -11.85 9.38
CA ARG A 33 -11.67 -13.05 9.93
C ARG A 33 -11.01 -14.33 9.43
N GLY A 34 -10.53 -14.32 8.18
CA GLY A 34 -9.79 -15.42 7.60
C GLY A 34 -8.32 -15.46 8.03
N ARG A 35 -7.94 -14.63 8.99
CA ARG A 35 -6.57 -14.54 9.54
C ARG A 35 -5.53 -14.12 8.53
N ALA A 36 -5.93 -13.39 7.47
CA ALA A 36 -4.98 -12.76 6.58
C ALA A 36 -4.29 -11.62 7.33
N GLU A 37 -2.99 -11.46 7.10
CA GLU A 37 -2.26 -10.32 7.61
C GLU A 37 -2.46 -9.16 6.65
N VAL A 38 -3.19 -8.14 7.08
CA VAL A 38 -3.39 -6.92 6.29
C VAL A 38 -2.47 -5.85 6.87
N ILE A 39 -1.63 -5.31 6.03
CA ILE A 39 -0.50 -4.45 6.43
C ILE A 39 -0.70 -3.03 5.92
N ILE A 40 -0.44 -2.06 6.79
CA ILE A 40 -0.24 -0.66 6.40
C ILE A 40 1.26 -0.43 6.30
N PRO A 41 1.82 -0.31 5.07
CA PRO A 41 3.22 0.05 4.92
C PRO A 41 3.44 1.51 5.31
N GLU A 42 4.57 1.80 5.91
CA GLU A 42 4.87 3.19 6.32
C GLU A 42 4.82 4.16 5.14
N ILE A 43 5.30 3.75 3.97
CA ILE A 43 5.24 4.63 2.79
C ILE A 43 3.80 4.95 2.40
N THR A 44 2.89 4.00 2.53
CA THR A 44 1.48 4.22 2.23
C THR A 44 0.84 5.16 3.26
N ASP A 45 1.14 4.96 4.54
CA ASP A 45 0.68 5.88 5.58
C ASP A 45 1.13 7.31 5.28
N PHE A 46 2.40 7.48 4.93
CA PHE A 46 2.94 8.79 4.57
C PHE A 46 2.19 9.41 3.40
N GLU A 47 1.98 8.65 2.33
CA GLU A 47 1.31 9.15 1.13
C GLU A 47 -0.13 9.57 1.39
N VAL A 48 -0.88 8.76 2.11
CA VAL A 48 -2.27 9.08 2.46
C VAL A 48 -2.32 10.24 3.44
N ARG A 49 -1.52 10.17 4.50
CA ARG A 49 -1.52 11.18 5.56
C ARG A 49 -1.18 12.57 5.06
N ARG A 50 -0.15 12.68 4.20
CA ARG A 50 0.26 14.01 3.69
C ARG A 50 -0.87 14.70 2.93
N ASN A 51 -1.65 13.95 2.16
CA ASN A 51 -2.78 14.50 1.41
C ASN A 51 -3.93 14.88 2.34
N LEU A 52 -4.22 14.05 3.35
CA LEU A 52 -5.26 14.36 4.32
C LEU A 52 -4.92 15.62 5.12
N LEU A 53 -3.66 15.76 5.52
CA LEU A 53 -3.20 16.94 6.25
C LEU A 53 -3.26 18.19 5.38
N LEU A 54 -2.84 18.08 4.11
CA LEU A 54 -2.88 19.20 3.17
C LEU A 54 -4.30 19.73 3.00
N GLU A 55 -5.28 18.84 2.94
CA GLU A 55 -6.69 19.20 2.74
C GLU A 55 -7.44 19.43 4.07
N GLY A 56 -6.79 19.27 5.21
CA GLY A 56 -7.39 19.49 6.51
C GLY A 56 -8.44 18.47 6.92
N LEU A 57 -8.38 17.25 6.38
CA LEU A 57 -9.35 16.19 6.62
C LEU A 57 -9.02 15.42 7.90
N MET A 58 -9.18 16.07 9.04
CA MET A 58 -8.72 15.54 10.33
C MET A 58 -9.50 14.31 10.81
N GLU A 59 -10.75 14.15 10.43
CA GLU A 59 -11.52 12.95 10.76
C GLU A 59 -10.89 11.71 10.09
N SER A 60 -10.48 11.85 8.83
CA SER A 60 -9.80 10.76 8.13
C SER A 60 -8.42 10.47 8.73
N VAL A 61 -7.71 11.50 9.20
CA VAL A 61 -6.43 11.29 9.90
C VAL A 61 -6.64 10.45 11.16
N GLN A 62 -7.68 10.76 11.93
CA GLN A 62 -8.01 9.99 13.15
C GLN A 62 -8.36 8.54 12.79
N ARG A 63 -9.14 8.33 11.74
CA ARG A 63 -9.48 6.97 11.28
C ARG A 63 -8.24 6.21 10.83
N LEU A 64 -7.32 6.88 10.14
CA LEU A 64 -6.05 6.26 9.73
C LEU A 64 -5.26 5.82 10.96
N ASP A 65 -5.18 6.64 11.99
CA ASP A 65 -4.50 6.27 13.24
C ASP A 65 -5.18 5.10 13.94
N GLN A 66 -6.50 5.03 13.91
CA GLN A 66 -7.25 3.89 14.45
C GLN A 66 -6.95 2.61 13.67
N LEU A 67 -6.87 2.69 12.36
CA LEU A 67 -6.52 1.54 11.51
C LEU A 67 -5.13 1.02 11.84
N LYS A 68 -4.18 1.90 12.11
CA LYS A 68 -2.82 1.48 12.50
C LYS A 68 -2.79 0.68 13.80
N ALA A 69 -3.78 0.86 14.67
CA ALA A 69 -3.89 0.09 15.91
C ALA A 69 -4.50 -1.30 15.68
N VAL A 70 -5.25 -1.47 14.60
CA VAL A 70 -5.96 -2.73 14.29
C VAL A 70 -5.22 -3.58 13.27
N LEU A 71 -4.65 -2.96 12.24
CA LEU A 71 -3.90 -3.65 11.19
C LEU A 71 -2.42 -3.69 11.56
N THR A 72 -1.68 -4.55 10.88
CA THR A 72 -0.22 -4.60 11.04
C THR A 72 0.40 -3.36 10.41
N TYR A 73 1.23 -2.64 11.16
CA TYR A 73 1.98 -1.52 10.64
C TYR A 73 3.41 -1.98 10.31
N LEU A 74 3.89 -1.69 9.11
CA LEU A 74 5.22 -2.11 8.66
C LEU A 74 6.11 -0.88 8.47
N PRO A 75 7.04 -0.62 9.40
CA PRO A 75 7.97 0.52 9.26
C PRO A 75 8.94 0.32 8.12
N LEU A 76 9.47 1.43 7.61
CA LEU A 76 10.59 1.42 6.66
C LEU A 76 11.86 0.95 7.36
N SER A 77 12.75 0.34 6.58
CA SER A 77 14.06 -0.08 7.04
C SER A 77 15.12 0.30 6.02
N THR A 78 16.37 0.29 6.44
CA THR A 78 17.49 0.51 5.50
C THR A 78 17.47 -0.53 4.39
N ARG A 79 17.22 -1.80 4.74
CA ARG A 79 17.15 -2.89 3.74
C ARG A 79 16.10 -2.60 2.68
N VAL A 80 14.91 -2.15 3.10
CA VAL A 80 13.84 -1.79 2.16
C VAL A 80 14.27 -0.65 1.25
N MET A 81 14.90 0.38 1.80
CA MET A 81 15.34 1.52 0.99
C MET A 81 16.42 1.15 -0.01
N LEU A 82 17.34 0.25 0.35
CA LEU A 82 18.34 -0.26 -0.59
C LEU A 82 17.68 -1.04 -1.73
N ARG A 83 16.69 -1.88 -1.43
CA ARG A 83 15.93 -2.61 -2.43
C ARG A 83 15.15 -1.67 -3.35
N ALA A 84 14.53 -0.64 -2.76
CA ALA A 84 13.79 0.35 -3.54
C ALA A 84 14.71 1.05 -4.56
N ALA A 85 15.93 1.37 -4.17
CA ALA A 85 16.91 1.96 -5.08
C ALA A 85 17.24 1.03 -6.25
N GLU A 86 17.36 -0.27 -5.99
CA GLU A 86 17.57 -1.27 -7.05
C GLU A 86 16.38 -1.32 -8.01
N PHE A 87 15.16 -1.36 -7.49
CA PHE A 87 13.94 -1.35 -8.32
C PHE A 87 13.85 -0.10 -9.18
N TRP A 88 14.16 1.05 -8.60
CA TRP A 88 14.15 2.32 -9.31
C TRP A 88 15.13 2.29 -10.49
N ALA A 89 16.35 1.85 -10.23
CA ALA A 89 17.40 1.80 -11.27
C ALA A 89 17.01 0.83 -12.39
N GLN A 90 16.46 -0.33 -12.07
CA GLN A 90 15.99 -1.30 -13.04
C GLN A 90 14.88 -0.73 -13.93
N ALA A 91 13.90 -0.07 -13.31
CA ALA A 91 12.79 0.52 -14.04
C ALA A 91 13.28 1.60 -15.01
N ARG A 92 14.19 2.44 -14.57
CA ARG A 92 14.74 3.51 -15.41
C ARG A 92 15.57 2.96 -16.55
N LYS A 93 16.40 1.96 -16.28
CA LYS A 93 17.26 1.35 -17.32
C LYS A 93 16.46 0.69 -18.43
N HIS A 94 15.33 0.09 -18.10
CA HIS A 94 14.52 -0.65 -19.07
C HIS A 94 13.41 0.22 -19.68
N GLY A 95 13.40 1.51 -19.42
CA GLY A 95 12.40 2.43 -19.97
C GLY A 95 10.97 2.11 -19.55
N LYS A 96 10.79 1.43 -18.41
CA LYS A 96 9.49 0.98 -17.94
C LYS A 96 8.91 1.89 -16.87
N ALA A 97 9.54 3.01 -16.62
CA ALA A 97 9.01 4.02 -15.70
C ALA A 97 7.91 4.79 -16.43
N THR A 98 6.68 4.30 -16.37
CA THR A 98 5.52 4.93 -17.00
C THR A 98 4.90 6.01 -16.12
N ALA A 99 5.25 6.02 -14.84
CA ALA A 99 4.76 6.97 -13.86
C ALA A 99 5.65 8.22 -13.83
N ASP A 100 5.08 9.32 -13.33
CA ASP A 100 5.82 10.50 -12.93
C ASP A 100 6.99 10.07 -12.01
N PRO A 101 8.18 10.67 -12.12
CA PRO A 101 9.31 10.30 -11.25
C PRO A 101 8.98 10.30 -9.75
N LYS A 102 8.11 11.20 -9.30
CA LYS A 102 7.69 11.26 -7.88
C LYS A 102 6.82 10.06 -7.50
N GLU A 103 5.96 9.63 -8.39
CA GLU A 103 5.13 8.43 -8.17
C GLU A 103 5.98 7.18 -8.21
N LEU A 104 6.98 7.15 -9.08
CA LEU A 104 7.91 6.02 -9.15
C LEU A 104 8.63 5.83 -7.82
N ASP A 105 9.05 6.91 -7.16
CA ASP A 105 9.73 6.82 -5.86
C ASP A 105 8.85 6.12 -4.83
N VAL A 106 7.58 6.51 -4.73
CA VAL A 106 6.64 5.89 -3.80
C VAL A 106 6.39 4.42 -4.18
N ASP A 107 6.19 4.16 -5.47
CA ASP A 107 5.91 2.81 -5.97
C ASP A 107 7.04 1.83 -5.66
N VAL A 108 8.31 2.24 -5.87
CA VAL A 108 9.43 1.33 -5.62
C VAL A 108 9.64 1.09 -4.12
N ILE A 109 9.36 2.07 -3.27
CA ILE A 109 9.44 1.90 -1.82
C ILE A 109 8.35 0.93 -1.34
N LEU A 110 7.12 1.10 -1.84
CA LEU A 110 6.02 0.18 -1.54
C LEU A 110 6.34 -1.24 -2.01
N ALA A 111 6.82 -1.38 -3.25
CA ALA A 111 7.22 -2.67 -3.80
C ALA A 111 8.31 -3.32 -2.97
N ALA A 112 9.28 -2.53 -2.49
CA ALA A 112 10.36 -3.06 -1.64
C ALA A 112 9.83 -3.54 -0.29
N GLN A 113 8.86 -2.84 0.30
CA GLN A 113 8.22 -3.30 1.53
C GLN A 113 7.48 -4.63 1.31
N ALA A 114 6.75 -4.74 0.19
CA ALA A 114 6.06 -5.99 -0.16
C ALA A 114 7.05 -7.12 -0.39
N HIS A 115 8.15 -6.86 -1.09
CA HIS A 115 9.19 -7.85 -1.35
C HIS A 115 9.79 -8.38 -0.05
N GLU A 116 10.02 -7.51 0.92
CA GLU A 116 10.64 -7.88 2.20
C GLU A 116 9.81 -8.90 2.97
N VAL A 117 8.48 -8.83 2.89
CA VAL A 117 7.59 -9.74 3.61
C VAL A 117 6.98 -10.82 2.72
N GLY A 118 7.35 -10.86 1.45
CA GLY A 118 6.79 -11.84 0.51
C GLY A 118 5.29 -11.64 0.27
N GLY A 119 4.83 -10.40 0.26
CA GLY A 119 3.41 -10.06 0.21
C GLY A 119 2.90 -9.64 -1.16
N ILE A 120 1.60 -9.42 -1.21
CA ILE A 120 0.87 -8.92 -2.39
C ILE A 120 0.50 -7.47 -2.12
N VAL A 121 0.75 -6.59 -3.10
CA VAL A 121 0.28 -5.21 -3.01
C VAL A 121 -1.18 -5.15 -3.48
N VAL A 122 -2.04 -4.62 -2.62
CA VAL A 122 -3.45 -4.36 -2.94
C VAL A 122 -3.54 -2.94 -3.47
N THR A 123 -3.79 -2.78 -4.76
CA THR A 123 -3.65 -1.50 -5.45
C THR A 123 -4.68 -1.34 -6.56
N GLU A 124 -4.94 -0.10 -6.93
CA GLU A 124 -5.71 0.24 -8.12
C GLU A 124 -4.80 0.41 -9.36
N ASN A 125 -3.49 0.49 -9.15
CA ASN A 125 -2.47 0.68 -10.20
C ASN A 125 -1.65 -0.60 -10.42
N VAL A 126 -2.32 -1.71 -10.67
CA VAL A 126 -1.69 -3.02 -10.81
C VAL A 126 -0.53 -3.00 -11.81
N GLY A 127 -0.71 -2.34 -12.95
CA GLY A 127 0.32 -2.32 -13.99
C GLY A 127 1.65 -1.73 -13.56
N HIS A 128 1.63 -0.70 -12.71
CA HIS A 128 2.85 -0.08 -12.19
C HIS A 128 3.56 -0.98 -11.18
N LEU A 129 2.82 -1.51 -10.24
CA LEU A 129 3.37 -2.33 -9.14
C LEU A 129 3.79 -3.72 -9.62
N ALA A 130 3.10 -4.29 -10.61
CA ALA A 130 3.39 -5.61 -11.15
C ALA A 130 4.76 -5.70 -11.83
N LEU A 131 5.38 -4.57 -12.15
CA LEU A 131 6.75 -4.54 -12.65
C LEU A 131 7.75 -5.08 -11.62
N PHE A 132 7.41 -5.03 -10.34
CA PHE A 132 8.34 -5.33 -9.25
C PHE A 132 7.88 -6.50 -8.36
N VAL A 133 6.58 -6.57 -8.06
CA VAL A 133 6.01 -7.53 -7.10
C VAL A 133 4.63 -7.96 -7.56
N GLU A 134 4.09 -8.98 -6.90
CA GLU A 134 2.70 -9.38 -7.14
C GLU A 134 1.76 -8.26 -6.68
N ALA A 135 0.86 -7.86 -7.56
CA ALA A 135 -0.10 -6.77 -7.29
C ALA A 135 -1.48 -7.19 -7.80
N LYS A 136 -2.50 -6.88 -7.02
CA LYS A 136 -3.90 -7.22 -7.35
C LYS A 136 -4.85 -6.15 -6.85
N GLU A 137 -5.98 -6.01 -7.51
CA GLU A 137 -7.09 -5.24 -6.95
C GLU A 137 -7.76 -6.08 -5.86
N TRP A 138 -8.36 -5.40 -4.86
CA TRP A 138 -8.94 -6.12 -3.73
C TRP A 138 -10.06 -7.09 -4.15
N GLN A 139 -10.80 -6.76 -5.23
CA GLN A 139 -11.86 -7.62 -5.74
C GLN A 139 -11.37 -8.99 -6.20
N GLU A 140 -10.10 -9.08 -6.56
CA GLU A 140 -9.47 -10.32 -7.03
C GLU A 140 -8.91 -11.19 -5.91
N ILE A 141 -9.01 -10.73 -4.66
CA ILE A 141 -8.46 -11.42 -3.50
C ILE A 141 -9.60 -11.94 -2.64
N GLU A 142 -9.63 -13.25 -2.46
CA GLU A 142 -10.65 -13.93 -1.65
C GLU A 142 -10.13 -14.45 -0.33
#